data_be635289113af405d1cd6c2cd7cb785e
#
_entry.id   be635289113af405d1cd6c2cd7cb785e
#
_cell.length_a   1.000
_cell.length_b   1.000
_cell.length_c   1.000
_cell.angle_alpha   90.00
_cell.angle_beta   90.00
_cell.angle_gamma   90.00
#
_symmetry.space_group_name_H-M   'P 1'
#
loop_
_entity.id
_entity.type
_entity.pdbx_description
1 polymer ?
#
loop_
_entity_poly.entity_id
_entity_poly.type
_entity_poly.pdbx_seq_one_letter_code
_entity_poly.pdbx_strand_id
1 'polypeptide(L)'
;LPFRSPYRLLDSAAASKALLFAKQQGLEVPFLMRLYMQGWGSGWRDYELESLEALRGTLTEAGAETEGFDAFAAPDGLGTAELESCIAEAEATGFVGVPHYVFDDAGSGRRLGLFGREHLALIREKFQAQGLARTPDVRPDFSHAWRG
;
A
#
# COMPACT_ATOMS: atom_id res chain seq x y z
N LEU A 1 1.18 -16.55 -5.09
CA LEU A 1 0.31 -16.43 -3.91
C LEU A 1 -1.10 -16.87 -4.30
N PRO A 2 -1.75 -17.76 -3.54
CA PRO A 2 -3.16 -18.04 -3.73
C PRO A 2 -3.93 -16.75 -3.42
N PHE A 3 -4.72 -16.27 -4.37
CA PHE A 3 -5.57 -15.10 -4.21
C PHE A 3 -7.03 -15.50 -4.33
N ARG A 4 -7.85 -15.03 -3.40
CA ARG A 4 -9.29 -15.22 -3.40
C ARG A 4 -9.98 -13.87 -3.21
N SER A 5 -11.02 -13.64 -3.99
CA SER A 5 -11.79 -12.40 -3.88
C SER A 5 -12.49 -12.29 -2.54
N PRO A 6 -12.68 -11.06 -2.02
CA PRO A 6 -13.51 -10.84 -0.84
C PRO A 6 -14.91 -11.42 -1.06
N TYR A 7 -15.47 -12.02 -0.03
CA TYR A 7 -16.82 -12.56 -0.05
C TYR A 7 -17.90 -11.55 0.36
N ARG A 8 -17.49 -10.40 0.86
CA ARG A 8 -18.34 -9.25 1.21
C ARG A 8 -17.54 -7.95 1.04
N LEU A 9 -18.23 -6.83 1.11
CA LEU A 9 -17.56 -5.55 1.26
C LEU A 9 -16.94 -5.47 2.65
N LEU A 10 -15.69 -5.06 2.70
CA LEU A 10 -14.90 -4.91 3.92
C LEU A 10 -14.57 -3.43 4.13
N ASP A 11 -14.68 -2.95 5.37
CA ASP A 11 -14.10 -1.67 5.75
C ASP A 11 -12.62 -1.85 6.04
N SER A 12 -11.78 -1.24 5.24
CA SER A 12 -10.33 -1.33 5.38
C SER A 12 -9.74 -0.30 6.36
N ALA A 13 -10.55 0.56 6.98
CA ALA A 13 -10.05 1.64 7.84
C ALA A 13 -9.21 1.11 9.02
N ALA A 14 -9.68 0.06 9.69
CA ALA A 14 -8.92 -0.55 10.80
C ALA A 14 -7.57 -1.12 10.33
N ALA A 15 -7.56 -1.85 9.21
CA ALA A 15 -6.34 -2.41 8.63
C ALA A 15 -5.37 -1.32 8.15
N SER A 16 -5.90 -0.22 7.59
CA SER A 16 -5.09 0.92 7.17
C SER A 16 -4.43 1.62 8.38
N LYS A 17 -5.16 1.77 9.49
CA LYS A 17 -4.57 2.29 10.74
C LYS A 17 -3.51 1.35 11.30
N ALA A 18 -3.74 0.03 11.26
CA ALA A 18 -2.72 -0.94 11.67
C ALA A 18 -1.45 -0.87 10.80
N LEU A 19 -1.61 -0.63 9.49
CA LEU A 19 -0.47 -0.39 8.59
C LEU A 19 0.32 0.88 8.98
N LEU A 20 -0.38 1.98 9.30
CA LEU A 20 0.27 3.21 9.76
C LEU A 20 1.03 2.99 11.08
N PHE A 21 0.44 2.23 12.01
CA PHE A 21 1.09 1.84 13.26
C PHE A 21 2.36 1.00 13.04
N ALA A 22 2.29 0.02 12.14
CA ALA A 22 3.46 -0.78 11.73
C ALA A 22 4.53 0.08 11.05
N LYS A 23 4.13 1.05 10.23
CA LYS A 23 5.03 1.97 9.54
C LYS A 23 5.86 2.82 10.51
N GLN A 24 5.29 3.27 11.63
CA GLN A 24 6.03 4.01 12.65
C GLN A 24 7.20 3.21 13.24
N GLN A 25 7.14 1.88 13.11
CA GLN A 25 8.17 0.94 13.58
C GLN A 25 9.04 0.36 12.43
N GLY A 26 8.84 0.82 11.18
CA GLY A 26 9.56 0.31 10.00
C GLY A 26 9.14 -1.11 9.59
N LEU A 27 7.94 -1.53 9.96
CA LEU A 27 7.42 -2.88 9.77
C LEU A 27 6.25 -2.96 8.78
N GLU A 28 6.06 -1.94 7.95
CA GLU A 28 4.97 -1.88 6.97
C GLU A 28 4.97 -3.06 6.00
N VAL A 29 6.13 -3.46 5.49
CA VAL A 29 6.25 -4.56 4.53
C VAL A 29 6.00 -5.92 5.20
N PRO A 30 6.65 -6.27 6.32
CA PRO A 30 6.32 -7.48 7.07
C PRO A 30 4.84 -7.58 7.45
N PHE A 31 4.24 -6.50 7.90
CA PHE A 31 2.82 -6.45 8.26
C PHE A 31 1.92 -6.70 7.04
N LEU A 32 2.14 -5.97 5.93
CA LEU A 32 1.35 -6.14 4.71
C LEU A 32 1.41 -7.58 4.17
N MET A 33 2.61 -8.18 4.14
CA MET A 33 2.75 -9.55 3.66
C MET A 33 1.91 -10.54 4.47
N ARG A 34 1.88 -10.40 5.80
CA ARG A 34 1.05 -11.23 6.67
C ARG A 34 -0.44 -10.96 6.50
N LEU A 35 -0.83 -9.68 6.48
CA LEU A 35 -2.20 -9.26 6.29
C LEU A 35 -2.81 -9.83 5.01
N TYR A 36 -2.09 -9.73 3.89
CA TYR A 36 -2.55 -10.28 2.61
C TYR A 36 -2.61 -11.80 2.60
N MET A 37 -1.66 -12.48 3.25
CA MET A 37 -1.70 -13.94 3.37
C MET A 37 -2.87 -14.42 4.22
N GLN A 38 -3.22 -13.70 5.27
CA GLN A 38 -4.36 -14.03 6.13
C GLN A 38 -5.70 -13.66 5.46
N GLY A 39 -5.82 -12.46 4.93
CA GLY A 39 -7.08 -11.96 4.38
C GLY A 39 -7.46 -12.54 3.01
N TRP A 40 -6.50 -12.83 2.16
CA TRP A 40 -6.73 -13.29 0.78
C TRP A 40 -6.06 -14.63 0.43
N GLY A 41 -5.29 -15.17 1.34
CA GLY A 41 -4.58 -16.45 1.19
C GLY A 41 -5.20 -17.56 2.04
N SER A 42 -4.40 -18.11 2.94
CA SER A 42 -4.76 -19.26 3.78
C SER A 42 -5.88 -18.98 4.79
N GLY A 43 -5.96 -17.75 5.27
CA GLY A 43 -6.97 -17.30 6.25
C GLY A 43 -8.24 -16.72 5.63
N TRP A 44 -8.45 -16.92 4.33
CA TRP A 44 -9.60 -16.38 3.64
C TRP A 44 -10.93 -16.81 4.28
N ARG A 45 -11.79 -15.87 4.61
CA ARG A 45 -13.03 -15.92 5.37
C ARG A 45 -12.88 -16.08 6.89
N ASP A 46 -11.79 -16.61 7.38
CA ASP A 46 -11.59 -16.83 8.81
C ASP A 46 -10.90 -15.63 9.47
N TYR A 47 -10.24 -14.80 8.67
CA TYR A 47 -9.55 -13.62 9.14
C TYR A 47 -10.46 -12.38 9.14
N GLU A 48 -10.69 -11.83 10.32
CA GLU A 48 -11.54 -10.63 10.52
C GLU A 48 -10.71 -9.33 10.35
N LEU A 49 -10.62 -8.86 9.10
CA LEU A 49 -9.85 -7.67 8.72
C LEU A 49 -10.28 -6.38 9.45
N GLU A 50 -11.52 -6.34 9.95
CA GLU A 50 -12.10 -5.21 10.67
C GLU A 50 -11.90 -5.33 12.18
N SER A 51 -11.38 -6.46 12.69
CA SER A 51 -11.15 -6.71 14.11
C SER A 51 -9.80 -6.17 14.58
N LEU A 52 -9.80 -5.26 15.56
CA LEU A 52 -8.56 -4.77 16.16
C LEU A 52 -7.77 -5.89 16.84
N GLU A 53 -8.44 -6.91 17.40
CA GLU A 53 -7.79 -8.06 18.00
C GLU A 53 -7.00 -8.88 16.95
N ALA A 54 -7.64 -9.19 15.81
CA ALA A 54 -7.00 -9.90 14.70
C ALA A 54 -5.83 -9.10 14.13
N LEU A 55 -6.01 -7.78 13.96
CA LEU A 55 -4.95 -6.89 13.47
C LEU A 55 -3.78 -6.77 14.44
N ARG A 56 -4.04 -6.75 15.75
CA ARG A 56 -3.00 -6.79 16.78
C ARG A 56 -2.20 -8.10 16.71
N GLY A 57 -2.87 -9.24 16.51
CA GLY A 57 -2.20 -10.52 16.27
C GLY A 57 -1.26 -10.45 15.07
N THR A 58 -1.72 -9.89 13.95
CA THR A 58 -0.91 -9.71 12.75
C THR A 58 0.27 -8.75 12.96
N LEU A 59 0.09 -7.67 13.71
CA LEU A 59 1.17 -6.77 14.11
C LEU A 59 2.23 -7.50 14.93
N THR A 60 1.82 -8.27 15.94
CA THR A 60 2.73 -9.08 16.77
C THR A 60 3.51 -10.08 15.90
N GLU A 61 2.85 -10.79 15.02
CA GLU A 61 3.49 -11.72 14.10
C GLU A 61 4.46 -11.03 13.11
N ALA A 62 4.22 -9.77 12.79
CA ALA A 62 5.13 -8.96 11.98
C ALA A 62 6.33 -8.45 12.77
N GLY A 63 6.35 -8.66 14.10
CA GLY A 63 7.40 -8.22 15.02
C GLY A 63 7.18 -6.85 15.63
N ALA A 64 5.97 -6.29 15.52
CA ALA A 64 5.66 -4.98 16.09
C ALA A 64 5.34 -5.06 17.58
N GLU A 65 5.78 -4.05 18.32
CA GLU A 65 5.25 -3.75 19.64
C GLU A 65 3.83 -3.23 19.49
N THR A 66 2.89 -3.77 20.27
CA THR A 66 1.46 -3.46 20.10
C THR A 66 0.87 -2.63 21.23
N GLU A 67 1.71 -2.22 22.20
CA GLU A 67 1.27 -1.30 23.24
C GLU A 67 0.79 0.02 22.60
N GLY A 68 -0.37 0.48 23.04
CA GLY A 68 -1.00 1.70 22.52
C GLY A 68 -1.74 1.55 21.18
N PHE A 69 -1.72 0.39 20.53
CA PHE A 69 -2.38 0.20 19.23
C PHE A 69 -3.89 0.52 19.29
N ASP A 70 -4.61 0.09 20.33
CA ASP A 70 -6.04 0.35 20.44
C ASP A 70 -6.36 1.83 20.57
N ALA A 71 -5.58 2.55 21.35
CA ALA A 71 -5.70 4.00 21.49
C ALA A 71 -5.37 4.72 20.17
N PHE A 72 -4.33 4.25 19.47
CA PHE A 72 -3.96 4.78 18.15
C PHE A 72 -5.09 4.57 17.12
N ALA A 73 -5.69 3.37 17.10
CA ALA A 73 -6.72 2.99 16.14
C ALA A 73 -8.15 3.46 16.50
N ALA A 74 -8.33 4.03 17.69
CA ALA A 74 -9.62 4.55 18.15
C ALA A 74 -10.21 5.62 17.18
N PRO A 75 -11.52 5.85 17.19
CA PRO A 75 -12.14 6.84 16.32
C PRO A 75 -11.57 8.27 16.48
N ASP A 76 -11.14 8.62 17.68
CA ASP A 76 -10.49 9.88 18.04
C ASP A 76 -8.95 9.75 18.21
N GLY A 77 -8.40 8.61 17.83
CA GLY A 77 -6.98 8.30 17.95
C GLY A 77 -6.13 8.93 16.83
N LEU A 78 -4.82 8.97 17.09
CA LEU A 78 -3.84 9.52 16.12
C LEU A 78 -3.90 8.79 14.76
N GLY A 79 -4.14 7.47 14.74
CA GLY A 79 -4.24 6.70 13.51
C GLY A 79 -5.41 7.12 12.63
N THR A 80 -6.49 7.62 13.20
CA THR A 80 -7.61 8.17 12.43
C THR A 80 -7.20 9.48 11.76
N ALA A 81 -6.58 10.40 12.49
CA ALA A 81 -6.10 11.66 11.94
C ALA A 81 -5.01 11.45 10.85
N GLU A 82 -4.08 10.51 11.07
CA GLU A 82 -3.07 10.17 10.07
C GLU A 82 -3.70 9.56 8.80
N LEU A 83 -4.69 8.69 8.94
CA LEU A 83 -5.39 8.10 7.80
C LEU A 83 -6.14 9.16 7.00
N GLU A 84 -6.84 10.08 7.67
CA GLU A 84 -7.52 11.20 7.02
C GLU A 84 -6.53 12.10 6.25
N SER A 85 -5.36 12.37 6.83
CA SER A 85 -4.29 13.11 6.15
C SER A 85 -3.80 12.38 4.90
N CYS A 86 -3.55 11.08 4.99
CA CYS A 86 -3.14 10.27 3.83
C CYS A 86 -4.21 10.27 2.71
N ILE A 87 -5.48 10.20 3.07
CA ILE A 87 -6.59 10.26 2.11
C ILE A 87 -6.61 11.63 1.42
N ALA A 88 -6.56 12.71 2.19
CA ALA A 88 -6.54 14.07 1.65
C ALA A 88 -5.34 14.33 0.72
N GLU A 89 -4.15 13.84 1.10
CA GLU A 89 -2.96 13.91 0.25
C GLU A 89 -3.15 13.13 -1.06
N ALA A 90 -3.72 11.92 -1.00
CA ALA A 90 -3.99 11.13 -2.20
C ALA A 90 -4.99 11.83 -3.12
N GLU A 91 -6.08 12.36 -2.58
CA GLU A 91 -7.09 13.11 -3.32
C GLU A 91 -6.51 14.36 -4.00
N ALA A 92 -5.64 15.10 -3.30
CA ALA A 92 -4.96 16.27 -3.85
C ALA A 92 -4.05 15.97 -5.05
N THR A 93 -3.67 14.71 -5.27
CA THR A 93 -2.90 14.28 -6.45
C THR A 93 -3.75 14.00 -7.69
N GLY A 94 -5.06 14.11 -7.60
CA GLY A 94 -6.00 13.69 -8.63
C GLY A 94 -6.17 12.17 -8.68
N PHE A 95 -6.04 11.50 -7.54
CA PHE A 95 -6.20 10.06 -7.39
C PHE A 95 -7.55 9.59 -7.91
N VAL A 96 -7.53 8.57 -8.78
CA VAL A 96 -8.73 7.95 -9.36
C VAL A 96 -8.82 6.44 -9.13
N GLY A 97 -7.78 5.84 -8.59
CA GLY A 97 -7.71 4.39 -8.32
C GLY A 97 -6.29 3.89 -8.12
N VAL A 98 -6.12 2.61 -7.87
CA VAL A 98 -4.83 1.96 -7.60
C VAL A 98 -4.42 1.02 -8.73
N PRO A 99 -3.13 0.89 -9.02
CA PRO A 99 -2.02 1.69 -8.47
C PRO A 99 -1.99 3.13 -9.00
N HIS A 100 -1.62 4.08 -8.13
CA HIS A 100 -1.41 5.48 -8.48
C HIS A 100 0.02 5.88 -8.09
N TYR A 101 0.74 6.48 -9.04
CA TYR A 101 2.13 6.87 -8.86
C TYR A 101 2.25 8.38 -8.93
N VAL A 102 2.88 8.97 -7.92
CA VAL A 102 3.16 10.41 -7.88
C VAL A 102 4.64 10.63 -7.73
N PHE A 103 5.25 11.45 -8.60
CA PHE A 103 6.66 11.78 -8.54
C PHE A 103 6.96 13.10 -9.23
N ASP A 104 8.07 13.71 -8.83
CA ASP A 104 8.57 14.93 -9.45
C ASP A 104 9.43 14.57 -10.65
N ASP A 105 9.00 14.98 -11.85
CA ASP A 105 9.70 14.73 -13.09
C ASP A 105 10.71 15.86 -13.35
N ALA A 106 12.00 15.59 -13.10
CA ALA A 106 13.06 16.56 -13.30
C ALA A 106 13.18 17.03 -14.77
N GLY A 107 12.79 16.20 -15.74
CA GLY A 107 12.84 16.54 -17.16
C GLY A 107 11.84 17.62 -17.55
N SER A 108 10.65 17.62 -16.96
CA SER A 108 9.61 18.62 -17.22
C SER A 108 9.48 19.67 -16.12
N GLY A 109 10.12 19.47 -14.95
CA GLY A 109 9.95 20.30 -13.76
C GLY A 109 8.55 20.24 -13.15
N ARG A 110 7.76 19.21 -13.46
CA ARG A 110 6.37 19.05 -13.02
C ARG A 110 6.18 17.83 -12.16
N ARG A 111 5.27 17.94 -11.19
CA ARG A 111 4.75 16.78 -10.47
C ARG A 111 3.77 16.04 -11.38
N LEU A 112 4.00 14.74 -11.56
CA LEU A 112 3.17 13.87 -12.39
C LEU A 112 2.40 12.90 -11.51
N GLY A 113 1.11 12.73 -11.81
CA GLY A 113 0.25 11.69 -11.26
C GLY A 113 -0.14 10.72 -12.38
N LEU A 114 0.13 9.44 -12.21
CA LEU A 114 -0.14 8.40 -13.22
C LEU A 114 -0.93 7.25 -12.58
N PHE A 115 -2.07 6.94 -13.17
CA PHE A 115 -2.90 5.81 -12.75
C PHE A 115 -2.67 4.60 -13.66
N GLY A 116 -2.52 3.43 -13.04
CA GLY A 116 -2.43 2.16 -13.76
C GLY A 116 -1.01 1.63 -13.93
N ARG A 117 -0.89 0.31 -13.99
CA ARG A 117 0.40 -0.39 -14.13
C ARG A 117 1.05 -0.22 -15.50
N GLU A 118 0.28 0.20 -16.49
CA GLU A 118 0.74 0.47 -17.85
C GLU A 118 1.79 1.58 -17.91
N HIS A 119 1.85 2.45 -16.90
CA HIS A 119 2.82 3.53 -16.81
C HIS A 119 4.17 3.14 -16.19
N LEU A 120 4.33 1.92 -15.70
CA LEU A 120 5.57 1.48 -15.04
C LEU A 120 6.81 1.61 -15.94
N ALA A 121 6.67 1.37 -17.24
CA ALA A 121 7.77 1.53 -18.18
C ALA A 121 8.21 2.99 -18.29
N LEU A 122 7.26 3.92 -18.41
CA LEU A 122 7.52 5.36 -18.45
C LEU A 122 8.14 5.86 -17.14
N ILE A 123 7.61 5.44 -16.00
CA ILE A 123 8.15 5.79 -14.67
C ILE A 123 9.60 5.35 -14.57
N ARG A 124 9.89 4.13 -14.97
CA ARG A 124 11.25 3.58 -14.95
C ARG A 124 12.21 4.37 -15.84
N GLU A 125 11.79 4.72 -17.05
CA GLU A 125 12.58 5.55 -17.97
C GLU A 125 12.93 6.90 -17.34
N LYS A 126 11.94 7.54 -16.70
CA LYS A 126 12.15 8.81 -16.03
C LYS A 126 13.09 8.71 -14.83
N PHE A 127 12.99 7.65 -14.02
CA PHE A 127 13.93 7.41 -12.94
C PHE A 127 15.34 7.09 -13.43
N GLN A 128 15.49 6.37 -14.53
CA GLN A 128 16.78 6.13 -15.17
C GLN A 128 17.43 7.43 -15.65
N ALA A 129 16.65 8.30 -16.30
CA ALA A 129 17.14 9.60 -16.77
C ALA A 129 17.61 10.51 -15.62
N GLN A 130 17.10 10.30 -14.41
CA GLN A 130 17.50 11.03 -13.19
C GLN A 130 18.63 10.34 -12.41
N GLY A 131 19.14 9.20 -12.88
CA GLY A 131 20.15 8.42 -12.18
C GLY A 131 19.65 7.70 -10.92
N LEU A 132 18.35 7.56 -10.75
CA LEU A 132 17.71 6.96 -9.57
C LEU A 132 17.42 5.46 -9.70
N ALA A 133 17.74 4.86 -10.86
CA ALA A 133 17.49 3.44 -11.07
C ALA A 133 18.50 2.59 -10.28
N ARG A 134 18.00 1.65 -9.47
CA ARG A 134 18.84 0.70 -8.72
C ARG A 134 19.59 -0.27 -9.63
N THR A 135 18.99 -0.61 -10.77
CA THR A 135 19.54 -1.53 -11.77
C THR A 135 19.32 -0.92 -13.17
N PRO A 136 20.20 -0.01 -13.61
CA PRO A 136 20.01 0.76 -14.84
C PRO A 136 19.90 -0.10 -16.11
N ASP A 137 20.51 -1.29 -16.09
CA ASP A 137 20.58 -2.18 -17.27
C ASP A 137 19.33 -3.06 -17.45
N VAL A 138 18.41 -3.05 -16.49
CA VAL A 138 17.16 -3.81 -16.62
C VAL A 138 16.17 -3.04 -17.49
N ARG A 139 15.97 -3.52 -18.71
CA ARG A 139 14.93 -2.99 -19.58
C ARG A 139 13.55 -3.52 -19.14
N PRO A 140 12.51 -2.67 -19.11
CA PRO A 140 11.15 -3.15 -18.85
C PRO A 140 10.73 -4.06 -20.01
N ASP A 141 10.43 -5.30 -19.68
CA ASP A 141 9.91 -6.28 -20.66
C ASP A 141 8.39 -6.12 -20.79
N PHE A 142 7.95 -4.91 -21.13
CA PHE A 142 6.56 -4.64 -21.48
C PHE A 142 6.42 -4.55 -22.99
N SER A 143 6.01 -5.65 -23.59
CA SER A 143 5.48 -5.64 -24.94
C SER A 143 3.99 -5.26 -24.87
N HIS A 144 3.61 -4.13 -25.45
CA HIS A 144 2.21 -3.82 -25.74
C HIS A 144 1.66 -4.66 -26.91
N ALA A 145 2.47 -5.53 -27.48
CA ALA A 145 2.01 -6.45 -28.51
C ALA A 145 1.14 -7.52 -27.85
N TRP A 146 -0.15 -7.47 -28.12
CA TRP A 146 -1.05 -8.58 -27.90
C TRP A 146 -0.53 -9.74 -28.77
N ARG A 147 0.02 -10.75 -28.13
CA ARG A 147 0.25 -12.01 -28.83
C ARG A 147 -1.10 -12.69 -28.91
N GLY A 148 -1.72 -12.57 -30.09
CA GLY A 148 -2.90 -13.34 -30.47
C GLY A 148 -2.59 -14.84 -30.53
#